data_07ba28b949f7df8b05d1266d376e3a82
#
_entry.id   07ba28b949f7df8b05d1266d376e3a82
#
_cell.length_a   1.000
_cell.length_b   1.000
_cell.length_c   1.000
_cell.angle_alpha   90.00
_cell.angle_beta   90.00
_cell.angle_gamma   90.00
#
_symmetry.space_group_name_H-M   'P 1'
#
loop_
_entity.id
_entity.type
_entity.pdbx_description
1 polymer ?
#
loop_
_entity_poly.entity_id
_entity_poly.type
_entity_poly.pdbx_seq_one_letter_code
_entity_poly.pdbx_strand_id
1 'polypeptide(L)'
;MAGRERKRSRVPRVAAERERRLHVEQVRSHRFIAGWGPKRSATVVPARLRYWQYRPGGLAALALAVLVVAAWLALFAWRGGWPAARDELPLALVAGLAVYAVNTRRVTISDHGLSFDVAGTRTDPSAVIPSVLVRDVRTGRPPADWPRPEKRGGWWPGRTRVAIRYLTDDGERAVTLWARDPAALADALGVPLTR
;
A
#
# COMPACT_ATOMS: atom_id res chain seq x y z
N MET A 1 -27.89 -14.94 35.57
CA MET A 1 -27.21 -15.01 34.24
C MET A 1 -26.08 -13.98 34.25
N ALA A 2 -24.85 -14.43 34.47
CA ALA A 2 -23.68 -13.57 34.62
C ALA A 2 -23.11 -13.24 33.24
N GLY A 3 -23.17 -11.96 32.87
CA GLY A 3 -22.55 -11.44 31.66
C GLY A 3 -21.04 -11.62 31.72
N ARG A 4 -20.50 -12.49 30.88
CA ARG A 4 -19.06 -12.56 30.63
C ARG A 4 -18.64 -11.23 29.97
N GLU A 5 -18.19 -10.27 30.74
CA GLU A 5 -17.40 -9.15 30.24
C GLU A 5 -16.20 -9.70 29.47
N ARG A 6 -16.26 -9.61 28.15
CA ARG A 6 -15.11 -9.83 27.30
C ARG A 6 -14.05 -8.79 27.69
N LYS A 7 -13.08 -9.22 28.49
CA LYS A 7 -11.86 -8.50 28.77
C LYS A 7 -11.21 -8.15 27.43
N ARG A 8 -11.54 -6.97 26.88
CA ARG A 8 -10.88 -6.42 25.70
C ARG A 8 -9.41 -6.30 26.05
N SER A 9 -8.58 -7.15 25.47
CA SER A 9 -7.14 -7.08 25.65
C SER A 9 -6.67 -5.74 25.07
N ARG A 10 -6.51 -4.74 25.92
CA ARG A 10 -5.84 -3.50 25.56
C ARG A 10 -4.41 -3.85 25.19
N VAL A 11 -4.10 -3.87 23.89
CA VAL A 11 -2.71 -3.91 23.48
C VAL A 11 -2.04 -2.68 24.08
N PRO A 12 -0.90 -2.83 24.75
CA PRO A 12 -0.23 -1.68 25.33
C PRO A 12 0.09 -0.68 24.21
N ARG A 13 -0.50 0.52 24.24
CA ARG A 13 -0.27 1.57 23.24
C ARG A 13 1.20 1.84 23.00
N VAL A 14 2.00 1.77 24.08
CA VAL A 14 3.45 1.93 24.04
C VAL A 14 4.14 0.87 23.17
N ALA A 15 3.72 -0.39 23.27
CA ALA A 15 4.28 -1.45 22.44
C ALA A 15 3.95 -1.26 20.96
N ALA A 16 2.70 -0.94 20.64
CA ALA A 16 2.29 -0.68 19.26
C ALA A 16 3.02 0.53 18.66
N GLU A 17 3.21 1.59 19.44
CA GLU A 17 3.94 2.78 18.99
C GLU A 17 5.43 2.49 18.76
N ARG A 18 6.05 1.69 19.62
CA ARG A 18 7.42 1.23 19.43
C ARG A 18 7.57 0.42 18.14
N GLU A 19 6.66 -0.50 17.88
CA GLU A 19 6.65 -1.31 16.65
C GLU A 19 6.51 -0.42 15.40
N ARG A 20 5.63 0.58 15.44
CA ARG A 20 5.49 1.54 14.34
C ARG A 20 6.79 2.28 14.03
N ARG A 21 7.49 2.76 15.06
CA ARG A 21 8.77 3.47 14.91
C ARG A 21 9.84 2.56 14.30
N LEU A 22 9.97 1.34 14.81
CA LEU A 22 10.92 0.35 14.30
C LEU A 22 10.62 -0.02 12.84
N HIS A 23 9.35 -0.19 12.48
CA HIS A 23 8.97 -0.41 11.08
C HIS A 23 9.40 0.75 10.18
N VAL A 24 9.10 2.00 10.57
CA VAL A 24 9.47 3.19 9.79
C VAL A 24 10.98 3.28 9.62
N GLU A 25 11.76 3.02 10.68
CA GLU A 25 13.21 3.01 10.63
C GLU A 25 13.72 1.93 9.66
N GLN A 26 13.18 0.72 9.75
CA GLN A 26 13.53 -0.39 8.88
C GLN A 26 13.20 -0.08 7.40
N VAL A 27 12.05 0.50 7.11
CA VAL A 27 11.69 0.90 5.73
C VAL A 27 12.60 2.01 5.22
N ARG A 28 12.92 3.02 6.05
CA ARG A 28 13.81 4.14 5.68
C ARG A 28 15.23 3.69 5.37
N SER A 29 15.70 2.60 5.96
CA SER A 29 17.02 2.04 5.68
C SER A 29 17.12 1.36 4.31
N HIS A 30 16.04 1.27 3.56
CA HIS A 30 16.00 0.70 2.22
C HIS A 30 15.70 1.77 1.18
N ARG A 31 16.44 1.73 0.06
CA ARG A 31 16.17 2.55 -1.12
C ARG A 31 15.28 1.75 -2.08
N PHE A 32 14.16 2.32 -2.44
CA PHE A 32 13.26 1.74 -3.44
C PHE A 32 13.49 2.44 -4.78
N ILE A 33 13.95 1.69 -5.75
CA ILE A 33 14.11 2.14 -7.13
C ILE A 33 13.01 1.45 -7.94
N ALA A 34 12.24 2.20 -8.71
CA ALA A 34 11.17 1.66 -9.53
C ALA A 34 11.67 0.50 -10.42
N GLY A 35 10.99 -0.65 -10.37
CA GLY A 35 11.34 -1.86 -11.11
C GLY A 35 12.46 -2.71 -10.52
N TRP A 36 13.14 -2.26 -9.47
CA TRP A 36 14.22 -2.99 -8.80
C TRP A 36 13.85 -3.25 -7.35
N GLY A 37 14.37 -4.34 -6.79
CA GLY A 37 14.16 -4.66 -5.38
C GLY A 37 14.78 -3.60 -4.45
N PRO A 38 14.29 -3.50 -3.20
CA PRO A 38 14.85 -2.56 -2.24
C PRO A 38 16.33 -2.87 -1.98
N LYS A 39 17.18 -1.87 -2.18
CA LYS A 39 18.59 -1.93 -1.83
C LYS A 39 18.79 -1.35 -0.45
N ARG A 40 19.57 -2.00 0.40
CA ARG A 40 19.98 -1.43 1.68
C ARG A 40 20.85 -0.20 1.44
N SER A 41 20.52 0.90 2.07
CA SER A 41 21.47 2.01 2.20
C SER A 41 22.39 1.70 3.35
N ALA A 42 23.65 1.47 3.05
CA ALA A 42 24.82 1.31 3.91
C ALA A 42 24.69 1.25 5.45
N THR A 43 25.44 0.35 6.04
CA THR A 43 26.19 0.30 7.30
C THR A 43 25.50 0.03 8.64
N VAL A 44 24.28 0.40 8.90
CA VAL A 44 23.55 -0.05 10.10
C VAL A 44 22.52 -1.06 9.67
N VAL A 45 22.56 -2.24 10.23
CA VAL A 45 21.84 -3.42 9.76
C VAL A 45 20.44 -3.49 10.34
N PRO A 46 19.43 -2.88 9.70
CA PRO A 46 18.09 -3.37 9.87
C PRO A 46 17.94 -4.67 9.09
N ALA A 47 17.17 -5.60 9.62
CA ALA A 47 16.83 -6.84 8.95
C ALA A 47 16.23 -6.55 7.55
N ARG A 48 16.31 -7.53 6.65
CA ARG A 48 15.69 -7.39 5.32
C ARG A 48 14.19 -7.21 5.47
N LEU A 49 13.57 -6.42 4.58
CA LEU A 49 12.12 -6.39 4.49
C LEU A 49 11.62 -7.80 4.16
N ARG A 50 10.62 -8.27 4.89
CA ARG A 50 10.04 -9.61 4.68
C ARG A 50 9.26 -9.69 3.39
N TYR A 51 8.54 -8.59 3.05
CA TYR A 51 7.76 -8.50 1.83
C TYR A 51 7.68 -7.06 1.33
N TRP A 52 7.66 -6.88 0.03
CA TRP A 52 7.41 -5.60 -0.59
C TRP A 52 6.78 -5.79 -1.97
N GLN A 53 5.94 -4.86 -2.36
CA GLN A 53 5.42 -4.78 -3.72
C GLN A 53 5.03 -3.35 -4.08
N TYR A 54 5.26 -2.99 -5.34
CA TYR A 54 4.60 -1.83 -5.91
C TYR A 54 3.20 -2.20 -6.35
N ARG A 55 2.30 -1.25 -6.19
CA ARG A 55 0.93 -1.38 -6.53
C ARG A 55 0.52 -0.24 -7.43
N PRO A 56 0.33 -0.52 -8.73
CA PRO A 56 -0.13 0.46 -9.70
C PRO A 56 -1.46 1.08 -9.25
N GLY A 57 -1.73 2.31 -9.65
CA GLY A 57 -2.93 3.06 -9.28
C GLY A 57 -4.26 2.46 -9.77
N GLY A 58 -4.21 1.30 -10.45
CA GLY A 58 -5.37 0.64 -11.04
C GLY A 58 -5.78 1.27 -12.38
N LEU A 59 -6.81 0.68 -13.00
CA LEU A 59 -7.29 1.13 -14.32
C LEU A 59 -7.85 2.57 -14.27
N ALA A 60 -8.44 2.97 -13.16
CA ALA A 60 -8.96 4.34 -13.01
C ALA A 60 -7.84 5.38 -13.03
N ALA A 61 -6.71 5.13 -12.37
CA ALA A 61 -5.56 6.03 -12.40
C ALA A 61 -4.89 6.07 -13.78
N LEU A 62 -4.87 4.94 -14.49
CA LEU A 62 -4.41 4.89 -15.87
C LEU A 62 -5.31 5.71 -16.78
N ALA A 63 -6.62 5.53 -16.67
CA ALA A 63 -7.60 6.31 -17.44
C ALA A 63 -7.47 7.81 -17.16
N LEU A 64 -7.29 8.20 -15.89
CA LEU A 64 -7.05 9.59 -15.52
C LEU A 64 -5.76 10.14 -16.15
N ALA A 65 -4.67 9.38 -16.12
CA ALA A 65 -3.42 9.79 -16.75
C ALA A 65 -3.57 9.98 -18.26
N VAL A 66 -4.24 9.05 -18.93
CA VAL A 66 -4.54 9.18 -20.37
C VAL A 66 -5.44 10.39 -20.67
N LEU A 67 -6.45 10.62 -19.83
CA LEU A 67 -7.32 11.79 -19.95
C LEU A 67 -6.54 13.11 -19.83
N VAL A 68 -5.60 13.19 -18.88
CA VAL A 68 -4.73 14.37 -18.70
C VAL A 68 -3.89 14.61 -19.95
N VAL A 69 -3.26 13.57 -20.50
CA VAL A 69 -2.49 13.67 -21.76
C VAL A 69 -3.38 14.13 -22.91
N ALA A 70 -4.53 13.51 -23.08
CA ALA A 70 -5.46 13.85 -24.17
C ALA A 70 -5.98 15.29 -24.06
N ALA A 71 -6.36 15.72 -22.85
CA ALA A 71 -6.84 17.08 -22.62
C ALA A 71 -5.74 18.13 -22.87
N TRP A 72 -4.50 17.82 -22.46
CA TRP A 72 -3.33 18.69 -22.73
C TRP A 72 -3.13 18.86 -24.23
N LEU A 73 -3.03 17.77 -24.96
CA LEU A 73 -2.81 17.80 -26.42
C LEU A 73 -3.97 18.46 -27.16
N ALA A 74 -5.23 18.20 -26.76
CA ALA A 74 -6.40 18.83 -27.34
C ALA A 74 -6.39 20.36 -27.16
N LEU A 75 -5.95 20.85 -25.99
CA LEU A 75 -5.84 22.28 -25.72
C LEU A 75 -4.85 22.96 -26.66
N PHE A 76 -3.69 22.35 -26.87
CA PHE A 76 -2.65 22.92 -27.74
C PHE A 76 -3.00 22.76 -29.23
N ALA A 77 -3.64 21.66 -29.62
CA ALA A 77 -4.18 21.47 -30.97
C ALA A 77 -5.24 22.53 -31.31
N TRP A 78 -6.10 22.88 -30.35
CA TRP A 78 -7.10 23.94 -30.55
C TRP A 78 -6.48 25.33 -30.69
N ARG A 79 -5.42 25.65 -29.95
CA ARG A 79 -4.76 26.95 -29.97
C ARG A 79 -3.82 27.19 -31.15
N GLY A 80 -3.05 26.16 -31.53
CA GLY A 80 -1.97 26.28 -32.50
C GLY A 80 -1.92 25.17 -33.55
N GLY A 81 -2.97 24.37 -33.64
CA GLY A 81 -3.05 23.26 -34.57
C GLY A 81 -2.19 22.07 -34.16
N TRP A 82 -2.11 21.09 -35.06
CA TRP A 82 -1.36 19.85 -34.81
C TRP A 82 0.14 20.04 -34.54
N PRO A 83 0.86 20.97 -35.17
CA PRO A 83 2.27 21.22 -34.86
C PRO A 83 2.48 21.58 -33.37
N ALA A 84 1.68 22.51 -32.83
CA ALA A 84 1.78 22.91 -31.42
C ALA A 84 1.50 21.73 -30.45
N ALA A 85 0.50 20.90 -30.76
CA ALA A 85 0.22 19.70 -29.96
C ALA A 85 1.39 18.70 -30.01
N ARG A 86 2.05 18.55 -31.16
CA ARG A 86 3.20 17.64 -31.30
C ARG A 86 4.40 18.11 -30.48
N ASP A 87 4.67 19.40 -30.46
CA ASP A 87 5.79 19.97 -29.68
C ASP A 87 5.55 19.80 -28.17
N GLU A 88 4.31 19.80 -27.72
CA GLU A 88 3.92 19.60 -26.31
C GLU A 88 3.82 18.12 -25.89
N LEU A 89 3.89 17.17 -26.82
CA LEU A 89 3.75 15.75 -26.52
C LEU A 89 4.68 15.26 -25.40
N PRO A 90 5.99 15.61 -25.35
CA PRO A 90 6.86 15.16 -24.27
C PRO A 90 6.38 15.64 -22.90
N LEU A 91 5.95 16.90 -22.79
CA LEU A 91 5.48 17.48 -21.53
C LEU A 91 4.13 16.87 -21.10
N ALA A 92 3.22 16.65 -22.03
CA ALA A 92 1.97 15.95 -21.78
C ALA A 92 2.18 14.54 -21.24
N LEU A 93 3.14 13.78 -21.81
CA LEU A 93 3.50 12.45 -21.33
C LEU A 93 4.09 12.49 -19.93
N VAL A 94 4.97 13.45 -19.63
CA VAL A 94 5.53 13.66 -18.28
C VAL A 94 4.40 13.96 -17.28
N ALA A 95 3.45 14.81 -17.63
CA ALA A 95 2.30 15.12 -16.78
C ALA A 95 1.42 13.88 -16.50
N GLY A 96 1.10 13.11 -17.54
CA GLY A 96 0.37 11.85 -17.39
C GLY A 96 1.11 10.84 -16.52
N LEU A 97 2.42 10.68 -16.74
CA LEU A 97 3.26 9.81 -15.92
C LEU A 97 3.29 10.25 -14.45
N ALA A 98 3.40 11.56 -14.19
CA ALA A 98 3.35 12.11 -12.83
C ALA A 98 2.02 11.79 -12.14
N VAL A 99 0.89 11.99 -12.82
CA VAL A 99 -0.44 11.62 -12.32
C VAL A 99 -0.52 10.14 -12.00
N TYR A 100 -0.01 9.27 -12.86
CA TYR A 100 0.02 7.83 -12.63
C TYR A 100 0.93 7.46 -11.45
N ALA A 101 2.11 8.07 -11.37
CA ALA A 101 3.11 7.80 -10.32
C ALA A 101 2.59 8.15 -8.92
N VAL A 102 1.92 9.31 -8.74
CA VAL A 102 1.36 9.68 -7.43
C VAL A 102 0.22 8.77 -6.97
N ASN A 103 -0.42 8.08 -7.92
CA ASN A 103 -1.45 7.07 -7.62
C ASN A 103 -0.86 5.67 -7.38
N THR A 104 0.43 5.47 -7.62
CA THR A 104 1.12 4.21 -7.35
C THR A 104 1.44 4.13 -5.87
N ARG A 105 1.05 3.02 -5.25
CA ARG A 105 1.31 2.75 -3.83
C ARG A 105 2.41 1.70 -3.69
N ARG A 106 3.07 1.73 -2.57
CA ARG A 106 4.03 0.72 -2.15
C ARG A 106 3.51 0.05 -0.88
N VAL A 107 3.49 -1.27 -0.88
CA VAL A 107 3.23 -2.09 0.29
C VAL A 107 4.55 -2.62 0.78
N THR A 108 4.85 -2.44 2.05
CA THR A 108 6.06 -2.96 2.69
C THR A 108 5.71 -3.66 3.99
N ILE A 109 6.30 -4.83 4.22
CA ILE A 109 6.18 -5.59 5.47
C ILE A 109 7.58 -5.81 6.02
N SER A 110 7.77 -5.41 7.26
CA SER A 110 8.96 -5.65 8.06
C SER A 110 8.67 -6.62 9.19
N ASP A 111 9.64 -6.89 10.04
CA ASP A 111 9.44 -7.67 11.28
C ASP A 111 8.43 -7.00 12.23
N HIS A 112 8.25 -5.69 12.10
CA HIS A 112 7.50 -4.87 13.04
C HIS A 112 6.11 -4.46 12.55
N GLY A 113 5.84 -4.54 11.23
CA GLY A 113 4.54 -4.13 10.73
C GLY A 113 4.42 -4.05 9.22
N LEU A 114 3.25 -3.55 8.80
CA LEU A 114 2.81 -3.35 7.43
C LEU A 114 2.53 -1.88 7.20
N SER A 115 3.04 -1.31 6.10
CA SER A 115 2.71 0.04 5.66
C SER A 115 2.22 0.09 4.21
N PHE A 116 1.44 1.16 3.92
CA PHE A 116 0.88 1.47 2.61
C PHE A 116 1.29 2.89 2.23
N ASP A 117 2.40 3.02 1.56
CA ASP A 117 2.97 4.32 1.21
C ASP A 117 2.63 4.71 -0.23
N VAL A 118 2.57 6.00 -0.52
CA VAL A 118 2.67 6.48 -1.89
C VAL A 118 4.08 6.18 -2.39
N ALA A 119 4.22 5.67 -3.62
CA ALA A 119 5.53 5.39 -4.17
C ALA A 119 6.38 6.67 -4.20
N GLY A 120 7.61 6.58 -3.68
CA GLY A 120 8.51 7.74 -3.58
C GLY A 120 8.34 8.61 -2.34
N THR A 121 7.30 8.41 -1.51
CA THR A 121 7.14 9.17 -0.26
C THR A 121 7.73 8.44 0.96
N ARG A 122 7.88 9.19 2.05
CA ARG A 122 8.27 8.64 3.34
C ARG A 122 7.08 7.92 3.99
N THR A 123 7.38 6.83 4.70
CA THR A 123 6.38 6.10 5.48
C THR A 123 5.87 6.95 6.63
N ASP A 124 4.54 7.10 6.72
CA ASP A 124 3.88 7.74 7.85
C ASP A 124 3.72 6.74 9.00
N PRO A 125 4.30 7.00 10.19
CA PRO A 125 4.15 6.13 11.34
C PRO A 125 2.70 5.86 11.74
N SER A 126 1.82 6.84 11.56
CA SER A 126 0.40 6.70 11.93
C SER A 126 -0.36 5.71 11.04
N ALA A 127 0.11 5.51 9.80
CA ALA A 127 -0.48 4.59 8.84
C ALA A 127 0.08 3.16 8.93
N VAL A 128 1.06 2.91 9.81
CA VAL A 128 1.65 1.58 10.01
C VAL A 128 0.72 0.72 10.85
N ILE A 129 0.45 -0.49 10.36
CA ILE A 129 -0.24 -1.55 11.10
C ILE A 129 0.83 -2.46 11.72
N PRO A 130 1.04 -2.43 13.06
CA PRO A 130 1.98 -3.33 13.73
C PRO A 130 1.63 -4.81 13.48
N SER A 131 2.64 -5.65 13.21
CA SER A 131 2.43 -7.08 12.95
C SER A 131 1.74 -7.80 14.10
N VAL A 132 2.05 -7.43 15.34
CA VAL A 132 1.44 -7.98 16.57
C VAL A 132 -0.08 -7.71 16.68
N LEU A 133 -0.58 -6.73 15.95
CA LEU A 133 -2.01 -6.39 15.91
C LEU A 133 -2.78 -7.11 14.81
N VAL A 134 -2.09 -7.74 13.86
CA VAL A 134 -2.73 -8.52 12.81
C VAL A 134 -3.31 -9.79 13.41
N ARG A 135 -4.58 -10.08 13.09
CA ARG A 135 -5.33 -11.21 13.63
C ARG A 135 -5.57 -12.28 12.59
N ASP A 136 -5.85 -11.87 11.38
CA ASP A 136 -6.26 -12.80 10.34
C ASP A 136 -5.91 -12.27 8.97
N VAL A 137 -5.50 -13.16 8.07
CA VAL A 137 -5.20 -12.86 6.67
C VAL A 137 -5.95 -13.84 5.79
N ARG A 138 -6.80 -13.32 4.89
CA ARG A 138 -7.67 -14.15 4.07
C ARG A 138 -7.62 -13.76 2.61
N THR A 139 -7.67 -14.76 1.72
CA THR A 139 -7.84 -14.52 0.29
C THR A 139 -9.32 -14.31 -0.07
N GLY A 140 -9.57 -13.50 -1.09
CA GLY A 140 -10.92 -13.28 -1.59
C GLY A 140 -11.70 -12.20 -0.85
N ARG A 141 -13.00 -12.45 -0.68
CA ARG A 141 -13.92 -11.52 -0.02
C ARG A 141 -13.85 -11.74 1.50
N PRO A 142 -13.73 -10.67 2.30
CA PRO A 142 -13.79 -10.83 3.75
C PRO A 142 -15.17 -11.36 4.17
N PRO A 143 -15.23 -12.16 5.25
CA PRO A 143 -16.49 -12.64 5.83
C PRO A 143 -17.41 -11.49 6.24
N ALA A 144 -18.71 -11.76 6.33
CA ALA A 144 -19.71 -10.75 6.67
C ALA A 144 -19.61 -10.25 8.12
N ASP A 145 -19.01 -11.05 9.02
CA ASP A 145 -18.76 -10.72 10.43
C ASP A 145 -17.54 -9.82 10.64
N TRP A 146 -16.74 -9.57 9.58
CA TRP A 146 -15.61 -8.65 9.67
C TRP A 146 -16.09 -7.20 9.55
N PRO A 147 -15.38 -6.26 10.20
CA PRO A 147 -15.62 -4.84 9.99
C PRO A 147 -15.53 -4.49 8.51
N ARG A 148 -16.30 -3.49 8.08
CA ARG A 148 -16.24 -3.01 6.68
C ARG A 148 -14.81 -2.69 6.28
N PRO A 149 -14.22 -3.40 5.32
CA PRO A 149 -12.81 -3.24 5.00
C PRO A 149 -12.53 -1.94 4.27
N GLU A 150 -11.48 -1.25 4.69
CA GLU A 150 -10.91 -0.15 3.94
C GLU A 150 -10.23 -0.69 2.68
N LYS A 151 -10.59 -0.15 1.53
CA LYS A 151 -9.99 -0.56 0.26
C LYS A 151 -8.65 0.16 0.04
N ARG A 152 -7.58 -0.58 0.04
CA ARG A 152 -6.24 -0.04 -0.29
C ARG A 152 -5.89 -0.41 -1.74
N GLY A 153 -6.54 0.30 -2.73
CA GLY A 153 -6.40 0.29 -4.17
C GLY A 153 -7.30 -0.63 -4.96
N GLY A 154 -7.17 -0.50 -6.29
CA GLY A 154 -7.97 -1.15 -7.28
C GLY A 154 -7.47 -2.53 -7.71
N TRP A 155 -8.31 -3.22 -8.45
CA TRP A 155 -7.99 -4.46 -9.14
C TRP A 155 -6.87 -4.26 -10.17
N TRP A 156 -6.01 -5.26 -10.29
CA TRP A 156 -4.98 -5.33 -11.31
C TRP A 156 -4.79 -6.79 -11.77
N PRO A 157 -4.60 -7.05 -13.07
CA PRO A 157 -4.37 -8.40 -13.59
C PRO A 157 -3.22 -9.11 -12.88
N GLY A 158 -3.36 -10.43 -12.67
CA GLY A 158 -2.34 -11.27 -12.03
C GLY A 158 -2.18 -11.05 -10.52
N ARG A 159 -3.16 -10.39 -9.86
CA ARG A 159 -3.14 -10.21 -8.41
C ARG A 159 -4.38 -10.79 -7.75
N THR A 160 -4.19 -11.34 -6.58
CA THR A 160 -5.25 -11.91 -5.75
C THR A 160 -5.66 -10.91 -4.67
N ARG A 161 -6.96 -10.80 -4.44
CA ARG A 161 -7.49 -9.98 -3.35
C ARG A 161 -7.16 -10.63 -2.02
N VAL A 162 -6.63 -9.84 -1.10
CA VAL A 162 -6.33 -10.25 0.29
C VAL A 162 -7.03 -9.30 1.24
N ALA A 163 -7.66 -9.83 2.25
CA ALA A 163 -8.24 -9.10 3.37
C ALA A 163 -7.40 -9.38 4.62
N ILE A 164 -7.11 -8.32 5.37
CA ILE A 164 -6.34 -8.37 6.63
C ILE A 164 -7.20 -7.77 7.72
N ARG A 165 -7.40 -8.51 8.81
CA ARG A 165 -8.09 -8.04 10.02
C ARG A 165 -7.06 -7.74 11.09
N TYR A 166 -7.19 -6.61 11.74
CA TYR A 166 -6.25 -6.15 12.75
C TYR A 166 -6.94 -5.35 13.86
N LEU A 167 -6.30 -5.28 15.01
CA LEU A 167 -6.77 -4.52 16.17
C LEU A 167 -6.31 -3.06 16.09
N THR A 168 -7.17 -2.17 16.56
CA THR A 168 -6.85 -0.76 16.81
C THR A 168 -7.35 -0.38 18.20
N ASP A 169 -7.02 0.82 18.65
CA ASP A 169 -7.52 1.34 19.94
C ASP A 169 -9.06 1.43 19.97
N ASP A 170 -9.68 1.67 18.82
CA ASP A 170 -11.15 1.81 18.67
C ASP A 170 -11.86 0.47 18.44
N GLY A 171 -11.11 -0.63 18.31
CA GLY A 171 -11.67 -1.97 18.06
C GLY A 171 -11.02 -2.66 16.87
N GLU A 172 -11.72 -3.61 16.27
CA GLU A 172 -11.24 -4.32 15.08
C GLU A 172 -11.45 -3.50 13.81
N ARG A 173 -10.49 -3.52 12.93
CA ARG A 173 -10.57 -2.96 11.58
C ARG A 173 -10.11 -4.00 10.55
N ALA A 174 -10.55 -3.78 9.34
CA ALA A 174 -10.12 -4.60 8.21
C ALA A 174 -9.63 -3.73 7.06
N VAL A 175 -8.68 -4.25 6.30
CA VAL A 175 -8.17 -3.64 5.08
C VAL A 175 -8.14 -4.66 3.97
N THR A 176 -8.43 -4.26 2.74
CA THR A 176 -8.29 -5.12 1.56
C THR A 176 -7.27 -4.53 0.58
N LEU A 177 -6.44 -5.41 0.05
CA LEU A 177 -5.45 -5.08 -0.97
C LEU A 177 -5.39 -6.18 -2.03
N TRP A 178 -4.64 -5.92 -3.10
CA TRP A 178 -4.37 -6.90 -4.16
C TRP A 178 -2.91 -7.28 -4.11
N ALA A 179 -2.61 -8.52 -3.72
CA ALA A 179 -1.27 -9.05 -3.58
C ALA A 179 -0.85 -9.86 -4.82
N ARG A 180 0.42 -9.75 -5.19
CA ARG A 180 1.02 -10.60 -6.22
C ARG A 180 1.20 -12.03 -5.70
N ASP A 181 1.64 -12.14 -4.46
CA ASP A 181 1.84 -13.40 -3.75
C ASP A 181 1.18 -13.31 -2.37
N PRO A 182 -0.07 -13.81 -2.22
CA PRO A 182 -0.78 -13.81 -0.96
C PRO A 182 -0.13 -14.66 0.13
N ALA A 183 0.51 -15.78 -0.26
CA ALA A 183 1.16 -16.68 0.69
C ALA A 183 2.39 -16.00 1.31
N ALA A 184 3.28 -15.47 0.48
CA ALA A 184 4.44 -14.72 0.95
C ALA A 184 4.05 -13.49 1.79
N LEU A 185 2.92 -12.84 1.48
CA LEU A 185 2.41 -11.73 2.28
C LEU A 185 1.95 -12.20 3.68
N ALA A 186 1.21 -13.30 3.77
CA ALA A 186 0.74 -13.86 5.03
C ALA A 186 1.91 -14.37 5.88
N ASP A 187 2.85 -15.08 5.28
CA ASP A 187 4.08 -15.54 5.93
C ASP A 187 4.90 -14.38 6.49
N ALA A 188 5.00 -13.30 5.72
CA ALA A 188 5.69 -12.08 6.16
C ALA A 188 5.02 -11.42 7.37
N LEU A 189 3.70 -11.55 7.51
CA LEU A 189 2.95 -11.08 8.67
C LEU A 189 2.96 -12.06 9.85
N GLY A 190 3.45 -13.29 9.64
CA GLY A 190 3.45 -14.34 10.66
C GLY A 190 2.06 -14.90 10.99
N VAL A 191 1.11 -14.78 10.06
CA VAL A 191 -0.27 -15.23 10.24
C VAL A 191 -0.65 -16.21 9.13
N PRO A 192 -1.29 -17.36 9.43
CA PRO A 192 -1.69 -18.31 8.41
C PRO A 192 -2.68 -17.70 7.41
N LEU A 193 -2.49 -18.03 6.13
CA LEU A 193 -3.39 -17.61 5.08
C LEU A 193 -4.64 -18.50 5.08
N THR A 194 -5.80 -17.91 5.32
CA THR A 194 -7.10 -18.59 5.22
C THR A 194 -7.79 -18.31 3.88
N ARG A 195 -8.66 -19.21 3.46
CA ARG A 195 -9.44 -19.09 2.21
C ARG A 195 -10.88 -18.72 2.48
#